data_8894af4af50a66715ba02f89a165b1b7
#
_entry.id   8894af4af50a66715ba02f89a165b1b7
#
_cell.length_a   1.000
_cell.length_b   1.000
_cell.length_c   1.000
_cell.angle_alpha   90.00
_cell.angle_beta   90.00
_cell.angle_gamma   90.00
#
_symmetry.space_group_name_H-M   'P 1'
#
loop_
_entity.id
_entity.type
_entity.pdbx_description
1 polymer ?
#
loop_
_entity_poly.entity_id
_entity_poly.type
_entity_poly.pdbx_seq_one_letter_code
_entity_poly.pdbx_strand_id
1 'polypeptide(L)'
;IGKAANTVTNSPSSITLNTSARTATFTVNRKGNGTITATSNNTSVAKIKSINQSTGVVTVESVNDTTGTAKITVKVAEGTNYKAASDTTVSVTAQFVTIYGVEWDWTSGGSTRGKRTDAAASFGDPSPAVNNGSGSSPFDGKMPWSGMVKETRAGGVEVKEPKYWFKWTKTGKKLKLQIADGPVAGFSVDPVNRDRGDGLGELDYSYIGRYHCASGYKSATGAAQQVNITRSQARSGIHNLGANFWQMDFAQFWYVNMLFLVEFADWNGERIGRGCSTSNSKMNNGQTDAMGYHTGTTAASRDSYGFTQYRNIEGWWDNVYDWMDGCYYNNNGLNVISNPNNFSDSANGTLVGTPSSGYPSDFTIPTA
;
A
#
# COMPACT_ATOMS: atom_id res chain seq x y z
N ILE A 1 -58.34 -27.58 -0.74
CA ILE A 1 -57.38 -27.22 0.30
C ILE A 1 -56.44 -26.15 -0.26
N GLY A 2 -56.35 -24.99 0.42
CA GLY A 2 -55.48 -23.89 -0.04
C GLY A 2 -54.01 -24.24 0.18
N LYS A 3 -53.10 -23.64 -0.64
CA LYS A 3 -51.66 -23.84 -0.49
C LYS A 3 -51.13 -23.26 0.83
N ALA A 4 -50.19 -23.95 1.47
CA ALA A 4 -49.55 -23.54 2.71
C ALA A 4 -48.55 -22.39 2.47
N ALA A 5 -48.26 -21.61 3.51
CA ALA A 5 -47.20 -20.59 3.45
C ALA A 5 -45.83 -21.26 3.28
N ASN A 6 -44.99 -20.61 2.48
CA ASN A 6 -43.60 -21.01 2.26
C ASN A 6 -42.68 -20.07 2.99
N THR A 7 -41.69 -20.62 3.71
CA THR A 7 -40.59 -19.86 4.31
C THR A 7 -39.32 -20.28 3.62
N VAL A 8 -38.49 -19.29 3.22
CA VAL A 8 -37.22 -19.52 2.55
C VAL A 8 -36.08 -18.90 3.38
N THR A 9 -35.02 -19.66 3.53
CA THR A 9 -33.77 -19.19 4.15
C THR A 9 -32.59 -19.56 3.26
N ASN A 10 -31.55 -18.77 3.28
CA ASN A 10 -30.30 -19.04 2.55
C ASN A 10 -29.19 -19.39 3.53
N SER A 11 -28.41 -20.42 3.22
CA SER A 11 -27.29 -20.85 4.05
C SER A 11 -26.05 -21.13 3.19
N PRO A 12 -24.94 -20.40 3.40
CA PRO A 12 -24.81 -19.21 4.24
C PRO A 12 -25.58 -18.00 3.70
N SER A 13 -25.81 -16.99 4.55
CA SER A 13 -26.43 -15.70 4.16
C SER A 13 -25.44 -14.70 3.56
N SER A 14 -24.14 -15.04 3.57
CA SER A 14 -23.07 -14.28 2.93
C SER A 14 -22.02 -15.21 2.36
N ILE A 15 -21.42 -14.84 1.22
CA ILE A 15 -20.35 -15.58 0.55
C ILE A 15 -19.23 -14.64 0.15
N THR A 16 -18.01 -15.19 0.08
CA THR A 16 -16.82 -14.44 -0.37
C THR A 16 -16.25 -15.08 -1.63
N LEU A 17 -15.88 -14.22 -2.60
CA LEU A 17 -15.13 -14.58 -3.80
C LEU A 17 -13.74 -13.93 -3.70
N ASN A 18 -12.70 -14.67 -4.06
CA ASN A 18 -11.33 -14.18 -4.01
C ASN A 18 -10.44 -14.91 -5.02
N THR A 19 -9.16 -14.56 -5.04
CA THR A 19 -8.15 -15.15 -5.94
C THR A 19 -8.08 -16.69 -5.83
N SER A 20 -8.32 -17.24 -4.63
CA SER A 20 -8.30 -18.69 -4.38
C SER A 20 -9.67 -19.36 -4.64
N ALA A 21 -10.76 -18.61 -4.57
CA ALA A 21 -12.13 -19.10 -4.70
C ALA A 21 -12.96 -18.14 -5.58
N ARG A 22 -12.89 -18.32 -6.89
CA ARG A 22 -13.65 -17.54 -7.88
C ARG A 22 -15.12 -17.94 -7.97
N THR A 23 -15.50 -19.03 -7.32
CA THR A 23 -16.89 -19.49 -7.18
C THR A 23 -17.18 -19.81 -5.73
N ALA A 24 -18.43 -19.53 -5.32
CA ALA A 24 -18.93 -19.89 -4.01
C ALA A 24 -20.38 -20.36 -4.14
N THR A 25 -20.87 -21.12 -3.16
CA THR A 25 -22.22 -21.64 -3.16
C THR A 25 -22.98 -21.26 -1.90
N PHE A 26 -24.30 -21.18 -2.04
CA PHE A 26 -25.22 -21.17 -0.92
C PHE A 26 -26.42 -22.06 -1.24
N THR A 27 -27.11 -22.54 -0.22
CA THR A 27 -28.28 -23.39 -0.37
C THR A 27 -29.54 -22.60 -0.03
N VAL A 28 -30.51 -22.63 -0.92
CA VAL A 28 -31.88 -22.14 -0.73
C VAL A 28 -32.70 -23.21 -0.06
N ASN A 29 -32.97 -23.06 1.22
CA ASN A 29 -33.84 -23.95 1.98
C ASN A 29 -35.29 -23.50 1.81
N ARG A 30 -36.10 -24.27 1.15
CA ARG A 30 -37.52 -24.02 0.86
C ARG A 30 -38.39 -25.21 1.21
N LYS A 31 -39.67 -24.94 1.38
CA LYS A 31 -40.70 -26.02 1.42
C LYS A 31 -41.28 -26.22 0.02
N GLY A 32 -41.48 -27.47 -0.38
CA GLY A 32 -42.08 -27.82 -1.67
C GLY A 32 -41.16 -27.67 -2.86
N ASN A 33 -41.75 -27.60 -4.05
CA ASN A 33 -41.10 -27.73 -5.35
C ASN A 33 -41.16 -26.43 -6.21
N GLY A 34 -41.45 -25.28 -5.60
CA GLY A 34 -41.49 -24.00 -6.33
C GLY A 34 -40.14 -23.68 -6.96
N THR A 35 -40.13 -23.15 -8.18
CA THR A 35 -38.90 -22.83 -8.92
C THR A 35 -38.08 -21.77 -8.22
N ILE A 36 -36.77 -22.00 -8.06
CA ILE A 36 -35.81 -21.01 -7.55
C ILE A 36 -35.29 -20.19 -8.72
N THR A 37 -35.29 -18.88 -8.56
CA THR A 37 -34.55 -17.93 -9.39
C THR A 37 -33.64 -17.06 -8.52
N ALA A 38 -32.50 -16.64 -9.07
CA ALA A 38 -31.56 -15.79 -8.35
C ALA A 38 -31.00 -14.75 -9.31
N THR A 39 -30.89 -13.51 -8.85
CA THR A 39 -30.37 -12.39 -9.64
C THR A 39 -29.37 -11.57 -8.84
N SER A 40 -28.29 -11.13 -9.48
CA SER A 40 -27.33 -10.22 -8.89
C SER A 40 -27.70 -8.77 -9.19
N ASN A 41 -27.60 -7.90 -8.20
CA ASN A 41 -27.76 -6.46 -8.41
C ASN A 41 -26.49 -5.79 -8.97
N ASN A 42 -25.35 -6.53 -9.02
CA ASN A 42 -24.08 -6.05 -9.54
C ASN A 42 -23.39 -7.16 -10.34
N THR A 43 -23.76 -7.27 -11.62
CA THR A 43 -23.26 -8.30 -12.51
C THR A 43 -21.84 -8.07 -13.01
N SER A 44 -21.24 -6.91 -12.72
CA SER A 44 -19.81 -6.67 -12.98
C SER A 44 -18.90 -7.28 -11.88
N VAL A 45 -19.43 -7.51 -10.69
CA VAL A 45 -18.71 -8.12 -9.55
C VAL A 45 -18.98 -9.61 -9.45
N ALA A 46 -20.28 -10.00 -9.48
CA ALA A 46 -20.69 -11.39 -9.30
C ALA A 46 -21.93 -11.71 -10.13
N LYS A 47 -21.98 -12.90 -10.71
CA LYS A 47 -23.14 -13.40 -11.46
C LYS A 47 -23.51 -14.80 -11.02
N ILE A 48 -24.74 -15.20 -11.31
CA ILE A 48 -25.19 -16.57 -11.07
C ILE A 48 -24.59 -17.48 -12.14
N LYS A 49 -23.88 -18.52 -11.70
CA LYS A 49 -23.32 -19.53 -12.58
C LYS A 49 -24.31 -20.67 -12.84
N SER A 50 -24.96 -21.17 -11.77
CA SER A 50 -25.94 -22.25 -11.88
C SER A 50 -26.88 -22.30 -10.68
N ILE A 51 -28.05 -22.89 -10.87
CA ILE A 51 -29.02 -23.20 -9.83
C ILE A 51 -29.43 -24.65 -9.96
N ASN A 52 -29.21 -25.45 -8.91
CA ASN A 52 -29.71 -26.79 -8.84
C ASN A 52 -31.09 -26.80 -8.19
N GLN A 53 -32.12 -27.03 -8.98
CA GLN A 53 -33.51 -26.99 -8.52
C GLN A 53 -33.87 -28.13 -7.54
N SER A 54 -33.16 -29.24 -7.58
CA SER A 54 -33.42 -30.37 -6.69
C SER A 54 -32.84 -30.18 -5.30
N THR A 55 -31.59 -29.69 -5.22
CA THR A 55 -30.87 -29.51 -3.96
C THR A 55 -31.01 -28.10 -3.40
N GLY A 56 -31.48 -27.14 -4.18
CA GLY A 56 -31.50 -25.71 -3.80
C GLY A 56 -30.15 -25.02 -3.84
N VAL A 57 -29.08 -25.67 -4.31
CA VAL A 57 -27.75 -25.08 -4.38
C VAL A 57 -27.67 -24.08 -5.49
N VAL A 58 -27.26 -22.84 -5.15
CA VAL A 58 -26.96 -21.75 -6.08
C VAL A 58 -25.45 -21.56 -6.09
N THR A 59 -24.85 -21.59 -7.28
CA THR A 59 -23.43 -21.27 -7.49
C THR A 59 -23.30 -19.86 -8.04
N VAL A 60 -22.49 -19.04 -7.40
CA VAL A 60 -22.14 -17.69 -7.80
C VAL A 60 -20.69 -17.67 -8.26
N GLU A 61 -20.37 -16.94 -9.32
CA GLU A 61 -18.99 -16.76 -9.79
C GLU A 61 -18.62 -15.28 -9.89
N SER A 62 -17.33 -14.99 -9.71
CA SER A 62 -16.76 -13.67 -9.94
C SER A 62 -16.79 -13.29 -11.42
N VAL A 63 -16.74 -12.00 -11.69
CA VAL A 63 -16.64 -11.47 -13.04
C VAL A 63 -15.35 -10.67 -13.18
N ASN A 64 -14.43 -11.14 -14.03
CA ASN A 64 -13.14 -10.52 -14.33
C ASN A 64 -12.30 -10.17 -13.08
N ASP A 65 -12.40 -10.98 -12.02
CA ASP A 65 -11.73 -10.74 -10.73
C ASP A 65 -11.96 -9.30 -10.20
N THR A 66 -13.16 -8.77 -10.41
CA THR A 66 -13.51 -7.42 -9.97
C THR A 66 -13.77 -7.42 -8.47
N THR A 67 -13.04 -6.61 -7.73
CA THR A 67 -13.27 -6.36 -6.30
C THR A 67 -14.52 -5.49 -6.11
N GLY A 68 -15.36 -5.84 -5.14
CA GLY A 68 -16.57 -5.10 -4.82
C GLY A 68 -17.60 -5.93 -4.09
N THR A 69 -18.80 -5.42 -3.98
CA THR A 69 -19.92 -6.12 -3.35
C THR A 69 -21.07 -6.30 -4.30
N ALA A 70 -21.82 -7.38 -4.12
CA ALA A 70 -23.08 -7.63 -4.79
C ALA A 70 -24.09 -8.20 -3.79
N LYS A 71 -25.36 -8.11 -4.14
CA LYS A 71 -26.45 -8.74 -3.40
C LYS A 71 -27.21 -9.64 -4.36
N ILE A 72 -27.32 -10.92 -4.00
CA ILE A 72 -28.11 -11.90 -4.75
C ILE A 72 -29.51 -11.92 -4.18
N THR A 73 -30.50 -11.53 -4.96
CA THR A 73 -31.92 -11.67 -4.61
C THR A 73 -32.39 -13.04 -5.07
N VAL A 74 -32.93 -13.80 -4.15
CA VAL A 74 -33.50 -15.15 -4.37
C VAL A 74 -35.02 -15.09 -4.31
N LYS A 75 -35.66 -15.65 -5.31
CA LYS A 75 -37.12 -15.82 -5.38
C LYS A 75 -37.47 -17.30 -5.49
N VAL A 76 -38.51 -17.69 -4.79
CA VAL A 76 -39.08 -19.02 -4.90
C VAL A 76 -40.53 -18.91 -5.31
N ALA A 77 -40.83 -19.35 -6.51
CA ALA A 77 -42.18 -19.33 -7.07
C ALA A 77 -43.14 -20.25 -6.30
N GLU A 78 -44.40 -20.09 -6.56
CA GLU A 78 -45.43 -21.00 -6.07
C GLU A 78 -45.20 -22.42 -6.61
N GLY A 79 -45.30 -23.38 -5.72
CA GLY A 79 -45.19 -24.79 -6.03
C GLY A 79 -46.57 -25.51 -5.94
N THR A 80 -46.54 -26.84 -5.93
CA THR A 80 -47.77 -27.67 -5.88
C THR A 80 -48.57 -27.40 -4.60
N ASN A 81 -47.92 -27.43 -3.43
CA ASN A 81 -48.58 -27.40 -2.12
C ASN A 81 -48.26 -26.12 -1.31
N TYR A 82 -47.37 -25.25 -1.81
CA TYR A 82 -46.91 -24.05 -1.13
C TYR A 82 -47.04 -22.82 -1.99
N LYS A 83 -47.39 -21.67 -1.39
CA LYS A 83 -47.43 -20.36 -2.01
C LYS A 83 -46.01 -19.89 -2.39
N ALA A 84 -45.89 -18.88 -3.23
CA ALA A 84 -44.64 -18.17 -3.43
C ALA A 84 -44.12 -17.63 -2.09
N ALA A 85 -42.82 -17.65 -1.90
CA ALA A 85 -42.19 -17.08 -0.72
C ALA A 85 -41.84 -15.58 -0.91
N SER A 86 -41.66 -14.88 0.17
CA SER A 86 -41.03 -13.56 0.13
C SER A 86 -39.58 -13.66 -0.35
N ASP A 87 -39.14 -12.65 -1.07
CA ASP A 87 -37.76 -12.57 -1.55
C ASP A 87 -36.78 -12.61 -0.39
N THR A 88 -35.67 -13.34 -0.57
CA THR A 88 -34.55 -13.36 0.38
C THR A 88 -33.28 -12.91 -0.31
N THR A 89 -32.24 -12.56 0.46
CA THR A 89 -30.99 -12.08 -0.11
C THR A 89 -29.78 -12.78 0.46
N VAL A 90 -28.70 -12.86 -0.36
CA VAL A 90 -27.36 -13.31 0.05
C VAL A 90 -26.38 -12.21 -0.29
N SER A 91 -25.55 -11.80 0.67
CA SER A 91 -24.49 -10.81 0.44
C SER A 91 -23.28 -11.48 -0.19
N VAL A 92 -22.69 -10.83 -1.20
CA VAL A 92 -21.45 -11.27 -1.84
C VAL A 92 -20.39 -10.20 -1.63
N THR A 93 -19.24 -10.60 -1.10
CA THR A 93 -18.03 -9.80 -1.06
C THR A 93 -17.01 -10.42 -2.00
N ALA A 94 -16.58 -9.69 -3.02
CA ALA A 94 -15.52 -10.11 -3.92
C ALA A 94 -14.26 -9.29 -3.63
N GLN A 95 -13.17 -9.97 -3.30
CA GLN A 95 -11.90 -9.33 -2.95
C GLN A 95 -10.77 -10.05 -3.68
N PHE A 96 -10.32 -9.44 -4.76
CA PHE A 96 -9.23 -9.93 -5.58
C PHE A 96 -8.01 -9.05 -5.35
N VAL A 97 -6.94 -9.67 -4.88
CA VAL A 97 -5.69 -9.00 -4.51
C VAL A 97 -4.68 -9.20 -5.62
N THR A 98 -4.02 -8.12 -6.02
CA THR A 98 -2.91 -8.16 -6.96
C THR A 98 -1.59 -8.10 -6.18
N ILE A 99 -0.65 -8.98 -6.52
CA ILE A 99 0.69 -9.00 -5.93
C ILE A 99 1.69 -8.55 -6.99
N TYR A 100 2.53 -7.57 -6.65
CA TYR A 100 3.64 -7.07 -7.46
C TYR A 100 4.94 -7.40 -6.75
N GLY A 101 5.93 -7.93 -7.47
CA GLY A 101 7.17 -8.35 -6.83
C GLY A 101 8.41 -7.94 -7.59
N VAL A 102 9.53 -8.02 -6.86
CA VAL A 102 10.89 -7.92 -7.40
C VAL A 102 11.81 -8.90 -6.67
N GLU A 103 12.70 -9.53 -7.38
CA GLU A 103 13.70 -10.44 -6.84
C GLU A 103 15.10 -10.00 -7.28
N TRP A 104 16.02 -9.94 -6.32
CA TRP A 104 17.47 -9.80 -6.56
C TRP A 104 18.14 -11.15 -6.35
N ASP A 105 19.05 -11.51 -7.26
CA ASP A 105 19.83 -12.72 -7.18
C ASP A 105 21.32 -12.37 -7.25
N TRP A 106 22.01 -12.51 -6.13
CA TRP A 106 23.45 -12.23 -6.01
C TRP A 106 24.32 -13.50 -6.06
N THR A 107 23.80 -14.61 -6.57
CA THR A 107 24.56 -15.87 -6.73
C THR A 107 25.74 -15.73 -7.71
N SER A 108 25.57 -14.92 -8.74
CA SER A 108 26.55 -14.74 -9.83
C SER A 108 27.23 -13.37 -9.84
N GLY A 109 27.16 -12.62 -8.73
CA GLY A 109 27.75 -11.29 -8.61
C GLY A 109 26.73 -10.26 -8.14
N GLY A 110 27.20 -9.06 -7.78
CA GLY A 110 26.35 -7.99 -7.26
C GLY A 110 25.76 -7.14 -8.38
N SER A 111 24.46 -6.97 -8.39
CA SER A 111 23.76 -5.94 -9.16
C SER A 111 22.75 -5.24 -8.25
N THR A 112 22.64 -3.93 -8.40
CA THR A 112 21.57 -3.17 -7.73
C THR A 112 20.22 -3.45 -8.38
N ARG A 113 20.21 -3.91 -9.64
CA ARG A 113 19.01 -4.24 -10.39
C ARG A 113 18.46 -5.60 -10.03
N GLY A 114 17.17 -5.64 -9.76
CA GLY A 114 16.36 -6.84 -9.59
C GLY A 114 15.56 -7.18 -10.86
N LYS A 115 14.90 -8.32 -10.81
CA LYS A 115 13.93 -8.77 -11.80
C LYS A 115 12.53 -8.68 -11.22
N ARG A 116 11.60 -8.00 -11.91
CA ARG A 116 10.19 -7.98 -11.49
C ARG A 116 9.57 -9.35 -11.59
N THR A 117 8.68 -9.65 -10.67
CA THR A 117 7.98 -10.93 -10.52
C THR A 117 6.49 -10.71 -10.30
N ASP A 118 5.74 -11.77 -10.19
CA ASP A 118 4.30 -11.76 -9.92
C ASP A 118 3.57 -10.93 -11.02
N ALA A 119 2.57 -10.12 -10.69
CA ALA A 119 1.86 -9.31 -11.69
C ALA A 119 2.74 -8.26 -12.39
N ALA A 120 3.89 -7.92 -11.81
CA ALA A 120 4.84 -6.98 -12.41
C ALA A 120 5.85 -7.65 -13.37
N ALA A 121 5.83 -8.98 -13.53
CA ALA A 121 6.84 -9.71 -14.32
C ALA A 121 6.98 -9.25 -15.78
N SER A 122 5.90 -8.74 -16.38
CA SER A 122 5.87 -8.23 -17.75
C SER A 122 5.99 -6.70 -17.85
N PHE A 123 6.11 -5.98 -16.72
CA PHE A 123 6.18 -4.52 -16.75
C PHE A 123 7.54 -4.04 -17.26
N GLY A 124 7.50 -3.04 -18.13
CA GLY A 124 8.69 -2.28 -18.54
C GLY A 124 9.24 -1.41 -17.41
N ASP A 125 10.41 -0.84 -17.61
CA ASP A 125 10.97 0.13 -16.67
C ASP A 125 10.14 1.43 -16.69
N PRO A 126 9.95 2.07 -15.53
CA PRO A 126 9.42 3.43 -15.47
C PRO A 126 10.31 4.40 -16.25
N SER A 127 9.68 5.40 -16.86
CA SER A 127 10.33 6.53 -17.50
C SER A 127 10.05 7.80 -16.67
N PRO A 128 10.92 8.16 -15.71
CA PRO A 128 10.76 9.39 -14.94
C PRO A 128 10.80 10.63 -15.84
N ALA A 129 10.07 11.68 -15.46
CA ALA A 129 10.13 12.95 -16.14
C ALA A 129 11.55 13.56 -16.05
N VAL A 130 11.99 14.20 -17.11
CA VAL A 130 13.25 14.94 -17.18
C VAL A 130 12.97 16.38 -17.58
N ASN A 131 13.62 17.33 -16.97
CA ASN A 131 13.44 18.76 -17.22
C ASN A 131 11.97 19.20 -17.15
N ASN A 132 11.26 18.75 -16.09
CA ASN A 132 9.81 18.96 -15.89
C ASN A 132 8.92 18.45 -17.03
N GLY A 133 9.43 17.56 -17.86
CA GLY A 133 8.71 16.97 -18.98
C GLY A 133 7.69 15.90 -18.56
N SER A 134 7.28 15.09 -19.51
CA SER A 134 6.39 13.95 -19.26
C SER A 134 7.16 12.74 -18.76
N GLY A 135 6.47 11.89 -18.04
CA GLY A 135 6.95 10.59 -17.59
C GLY A 135 5.86 9.53 -17.72
N SER A 136 6.20 8.28 -17.44
CA SER A 136 5.25 7.17 -17.39
C SER A 136 5.76 6.03 -16.50
N SER A 137 4.85 5.31 -15.88
CA SER A 137 5.14 4.07 -15.15
C SER A 137 4.03 3.05 -15.34
N PRO A 138 4.33 1.77 -15.50
CA PRO A 138 3.32 0.73 -15.52
C PRO A 138 2.55 0.62 -14.18
N PHE A 139 3.02 1.29 -13.13
CA PHE A 139 2.38 1.35 -11.82
C PHE A 139 1.44 2.56 -11.63
N ASP A 140 1.29 3.46 -12.60
CA ASP A 140 0.51 4.69 -12.46
C ASP A 140 -0.97 4.45 -12.16
N GLY A 141 -1.53 3.36 -12.67
CA GLY A 141 -2.90 2.94 -12.35
C GLY A 141 -3.00 1.83 -11.31
N LYS A 142 -1.94 1.52 -10.56
CA LYS A 142 -1.90 0.40 -9.63
C LYS A 142 -1.82 0.86 -8.18
N MET A 143 -2.70 0.34 -7.32
CA MET A 143 -2.57 0.54 -5.88
C MET A 143 -1.36 -0.25 -5.34
N PRO A 144 -0.63 0.29 -4.36
CA PRO A 144 -0.84 1.58 -3.66
C PRO A 144 -0.28 2.81 -4.39
N TRP A 145 0.57 2.66 -5.42
CA TRP A 145 1.27 3.76 -6.12
C TRP A 145 0.32 4.84 -6.67
N SER A 146 -0.80 4.45 -7.28
CA SER A 146 -1.78 5.38 -7.82
C SER A 146 -2.51 6.21 -6.76
N GLY A 147 -2.51 5.73 -5.51
CA GLY A 147 -3.11 6.42 -4.38
C GLY A 147 -2.20 7.42 -3.67
N MET A 148 -0.91 7.51 -4.06
CA MET A 148 0.03 8.50 -3.52
C MET A 148 -0.23 9.87 -4.16
N VAL A 149 -1.29 10.55 -3.71
CA VAL A 149 -1.77 11.83 -4.23
C VAL A 149 -1.48 12.96 -3.25
N LYS A 150 -1.32 14.19 -3.80
CA LYS A 150 -1.11 15.41 -3.00
C LYS A 150 -2.43 15.86 -2.37
N GLU A 151 -2.38 16.21 -1.08
CA GLU A 151 -3.50 16.82 -0.36
C GLU A 151 -2.98 18.00 0.48
N THR A 152 -3.77 19.09 0.57
CA THR A 152 -3.46 20.20 1.48
C THR A 152 -4.14 19.95 2.81
N ARG A 153 -3.34 19.89 3.88
CA ARG A 153 -3.77 19.55 5.23
C ARG A 153 -3.16 20.52 6.25
N ALA A 154 -3.38 20.27 7.55
CA ALA A 154 -2.84 21.13 8.62
C ALA A 154 -1.31 21.20 8.62
N GLY A 155 -0.61 20.15 8.24
CA GLY A 155 0.85 20.09 8.09
C GLY A 155 1.39 20.74 6.82
N GLY A 156 0.53 21.27 5.96
CA GLY A 156 0.90 21.86 4.66
C GLY A 156 0.47 20.98 3.48
N VAL A 157 1.31 20.87 2.45
CA VAL A 157 1.08 19.96 1.33
C VAL A 157 1.67 18.60 1.71
N GLU A 158 0.84 17.60 1.75
CA GLU A 158 1.19 16.24 2.14
C GLU A 158 0.87 15.26 1.01
N VAL A 159 1.54 14.13 1.00
CA VAL A 159 1.29 13.01 0.09
C VAL A 159 0.65 11.88 0.89
N LYS A 160 -0.48 11.41 0.39
CA LYS A 160 -1.20 10.27 0.97
C LYS A 160 -0.41 8.98 0.78
N GLU A 161 -0.37 8.17 1.80
CA GLU A 161 0.29 6.86 1.84
C GLU A 161 -0.76 5.76 2.04
N PRO A 162 -1.36 5.21 0.96
CA PRO A 162 -2.36 4.16 1.08
C PRO A 162 -1.81 2.87 1.69
N LYS A 163 -2.61 2.22 2.54
CA LYS A 163 -2.26 0.93 3.11
C LYS A 163 -1.99 -0.11 2.02
N TYR A 164 -0.93 -0.90 2.23
CA TYR A 164 -0.62 -2.08 1.44
C TYR A 164 -0.14 -3.23 2.33
N TRP A 165 0.01 -4.40 1.75
CA TRP A 165 0.58 -5.57 2.41
C TRP A 165 1.89 -5.93 1.73
N PHE A 166 2.87 -6.39 2.52
CA PHE A 166 4.18 -6.73 1.98
C PHE A 166 4.70 -8.04 2.53
N LYS A 167 5.62 -8.62 1.79
CA LYS A 167 6.38 -9.79 2.22
C LYS A 167 7.79 -9.74 1.69
N TRP A 168 8.75 -9.92 2.59
CA TRP A 168 10.13 -10.20 2.23
C TRP A 168 10.38 -11.71 2.32
N THR A 169 11.16 -12.25 1.38
CA THR A 169 11.61 -13.65 1.40
C THR A 169 13.10 -13.69 1.03
N LYS A 170 13.93 -14.28 1.91
CA LYS A 170 15.35 -14.51 1.68
C LYS A 170 15.60 -16.01 1.52
N THR A 171 16.24 -16.42 0.44
CA THR A 171 16.61 -17.83 0.19
C THR A 171 18.05 -17.85 -0.37
N GLY A 172 18.99 -18.17 0.51
CA GLY A 172 20.41 -18.06 0.18
C GLY A 172 20.80 -16.62 -0.19
N LYS A 173 21.33 -16.44 -1.40
CA LYS A 173 21.68 -15.12 -1.95
C LYS A 173 20.56 -14.45 -2.77
N LYS A 174 19.34 -14.96 -2.67
CA LYS A 174 18.17 -14.35 -3.30
C LYS A 174 17.34 -13.62 -2.29
N LEU A 175 16.91 -12.42 -2.63
CA LEU A 175 16.03 -11.59 -1.84
C LEU A 175 14.83 -11.19 -2.70
N LYS A 176 13.63 -11.48 -2.24
CA LYS A 176 12.38 -11.12 -2.92
C LYS A 176 11.54 -10.21 -2.05
N LEU A 177 11.06 -9.10 -2.63
CA LEU A 177 10.05 -8.22 -2.06
C LEU A 177 8.77 -8.36 -2.86
N GLN A 178 7.65 -8.49 -2.15
CA GLN A 178 6.31 -8.51 -2.73
C GLN A 178 5.43 -7.46 -2.05
N ILE A 179 4.66 -6.73 -2.84
CA ILE A 179 3.65 -5.74 -2.41
C ILE A 179 2.29 -6.23 -2.92
N ALA A 180 1.29 -6.22 -2.05
CA ALA A 180 -0.08 -6.57 -2.38
C ALA A 180 -1.01 -5.38 -2.10
N ASP A 181 -2.01 -5.17 -2.95
CA ASP A 181 -3.02 -4.11 -2.82
C ASP A 181 -4.18 -4.48 -1.89
N GLY A 182 -4.10 -5.63 -1.22
CA GLY A 182 -5.07 -6.13 -0.27
C GLY A 182 -4.48 -7.23 0.61
N PRO A 183 -5.24 -7.74 1.61
CA PRO A 183 -4.76 -8.74 2.55
C PRO A 183 -4.50 -10.09 1.87
N VAL A 184 -3.31 -10.66 2.14
CA VAL A 184 -2.88 -11.98 1.68
C VAL A 184 -2.29 -12.75 2.84
N ALA A 185 -2.60 -14.04 2.95
CA ALA A 185 -2.02 -14.89 4.00
C ALA A 185 -0.48 -14.92 3.90
N GLY A 186 0.19 -14.67 5.02
CA GLY A 186 1.65 -14.61 5.12
C GLY A 186 2.28 -13.30 4.63
N PHE A 187 1.46 -12.26 4.40
CA PHE A 187 1.89 -10.88 4.22
C PHE A 187 1.57 -10.07 5.48
N SER A 188 2.36 -9.06 5.75
CA SER A 188 2.14 -8.08 6.82
C SER A 188 1.63 -6.77 6.25
N VAL A 189 0.84 -6.04 7.03
CA VAL A 189 0.47 -4.65 6.71
C VAL A 189 1.75 -3.81 6.70
N ASP A 190 1.82 -2.82 5.82
CA ASP A 190 2.96 -1.92 5.70
C ASP A 190 3.34 -1.30 7.05
N PRO A 191 4.61 -0.88 7.21
CA PRO A 191 5.13 -0.50 8.52
C PRO A 191 4.52 0.78 9.11
N VAL A 192 3.84 1.61 8.30
CA VAL A 192 3.23 2.87 8.75
C VAL A 192 1.77 2.68 9.15
N ASN A 193 1.00 1.97 8.30
CA ASN A 193 -0.45 1.85 8.45
C ASN A 193 -0.88 0.69 9.36
N ARG A 194 0.03 -0.20 9.76
CA ARG A 194 -0.25 -1.25 10.75
C ARG A 194 -0.53 -0.63 12.13
N ASP A 195 -1.17 -1.38 13.01
CA ASP A 195 -1.26 -1.01 14.42
C ASP A 195 0.15 -0.91 15.01
N ARG A 196 0.54 0.30 15.41
CA ARG A 196 1.87 0.60 15.98
C ARG A 196 1.86 0.68 17.50
N GLY A 197 0.72 0.41 18.14
CA GLY A 197 0.53 0.53 19.58
C GLY A 197 0.40 1.98 20.07
N ASP A 198 0.13 2.92 19.18
CA ASP A 198 -0.03 4.36 19.45
C ASP A 198 -1.47 4.74 19.82
N GLY A 199 -2.39 3.80 19.79
CA GLY A 199 -3.79 3.96 20.09
C GLY A 199 -4.67 4.31 18.86
N LEU A 200 -4.08 4.44 17.67
CA LEU A 200 -4.82 4.70 16.42
C LEU A 200 -5.31 3.41 15.75
N GLY A 201 -4.70 2.25 16.11
CA GLY A 201 -4.97 0.97 15.46
C GLY A 201 -4.41 0.90 14.03
N GLU A 202 -4.93 -0.01 13.23
CA GLU A 202 -4.58 -0.13 11.81
C GLU A 202 -5.30 0.96 11.01
N LEU A 203 -4.55 1.67 10.15
CA LEU A 203 -5.04 2.79 9.34
C LEU A 203 -5.23 2.35 7.88
N ASP A 204 -6.17 2.95 7.17
CA ASP A 204 -6.32 2.74 5.72
C ASP A 204 -5.34 3.58 4.90
N TYR A 205 -4.80 4.63 5.48
CA TYR A 205 -3.78 5.50 4.91
C TYR A 205 -3.14 6.37 5.98
N SER A 206 -1.93 6.80 5.70
CA SER A 206 -1.18 7.83 6.43
C SER A 206 -0.79 8.98 5.48
N TYR A 207 0.06 9.89 5.95
CA TYR A 207 0.55 11.00 5.14
C TYR A 207 2.01 11.29 5.46
N ILE A 208 2.76 11.70 4.42
CA ILE A 208 4.11 12.23 4.53
C ILE A 208 4.15 13.64 3.93
N GLY A 209 4.99 14.53 4.45
CA GLY A 209 5.20 15.85 3.84
C GLY A 209 5.68 15.73 2.39
N ARG A 210 5.06 16.48 1.47
CA ARG A 210 5.57 16.61 0.09
C ARG A 210 6.96 17.17 0.06
N TYR A 211 7.24 18.14 0.92
CA TYR A 211 8.50 18.87 1.02
C TYR A 211 9.14 18.65 2.38
N HIS A 212 10.46 18.84 2.45
CA HIS A 212 11.12 18.99 3.74
C HIS A 212 10.42 20.06 4.58
N CYS A 213 10.35 19.86 5.89
CA CYS A 213 9.67 20.83 6.75
C CYS A 213 10.37 22.21 6.70
N ALA A 214 9.55 23.23 6.55
CA ALA A 214 9.97 24.64 6.56
C ALA A 214 9.79 25.25 7.95
N SER A 215 9.95 26.58 8.06
CA SER A 215 9.66 27.31 9.29
C SER A 215 8.25 27.00 9.80
N GLY A 216 8.11 26.75 11.10
CA GLY A 216 6.87 26.27 11.71
C GLY A 216 6.62 24.78 11.47
N TYR A 217 7.61 24.03 11.02
CA TYR A 217 7.59 22.58 10.82
C TYR A 217 6.54 22.06 9.83
N LYS A 218 6.10 22.89 8.90
CA LYS A 218 5.13 22.55 7.87
C LYS A 218 5.79 22.21 6.54
N SER A 219 5.17 21.31 5.78
CA SER A 219 5.51 21.01 4.40
C SER A 219 4.96 22.10 3.48
N ALA A 220 5.81 23.07 3.10
CA ALA A 220 5.40 24.26 2.35
C ALA A 220 6.30 24.53 1.15
N THR A 221 5.68 24.87 -0.01
CA THR A 221 6.37 25.29 -1.21
C THR A 221 7.00 26.69 -1.06
N GLY A 222 8.04 26.98 -1.82
CA GLY A 222 8.73 28.28 -1.85
C GLY A 222 9.50 28.62 -0.57
N ALA A 223 9.39 27.83 0.47
CA ALA A 223 9.95 28.10 1.79
C ALA A 223 11.32 27.42 1.97
N ALA A 224 12.20 28.07 2.75
CA ALA A 224 13.46 27.48 3.15
C ALA A 224 13.22 26.35 4.16
N GLN A 225 13.97 25.26 4.03
CA GLN A 225 13.92 24.13 4.96
C GLN A 225 14.39 24.55 6.35
N GLN A 226 13.79 23.92 7.38
CA GLN A 226 14.22 24.04 8.76
C GLN A 226 15.52 23.26 8.95
N VAL A 227 16.65 23.97 9.00
CA VAL A 227 17.99 23.38 9.17
C VAL A 227 18.63 23.83 10.48
N ASN A 228 19.77 23.24 10.84
CA ASN A 228 20.52 23.52 12.07
C ASN A 228 19.69 23.28 13.33
N ILE A 229 18.89 22.25 13.32
CA ILE A 229 18.09 21.78 14.46
C ILE A 229 18.50 20.37 14.82
N THR A 230 18.29 20.00 16.08
CA THR A 230 18.46 18.59 16.53
C THR A 230 17.25 17.77 16.15
N ARG A 231 17.41 16.44 16.12
CA ARG A 231 16.29 15.51 15.89
C ARG A 231 15.16 15.69 16.93
N SER A 232 15.53 15.88 18.21
CA SER A 232 14.53 16.12 19.26
C SER A 232 13.77 17.43 19.07
N GLN A 233 14.42 18.49 18.55
CA GLN A 233 13.73 19.74 18.21
C GLN A 233 12.78 19.56 17.04
N ALA A 234 13.18 18.80 15.99
CA ALA A 234 12.31 18.45 14.88
C ALA A 234 11.09 17.65 15.36
N ARG A 235 11.31 16.59 16.17
CA ARG A 235 10.24 15.78 16.76
C ARG A 235 9.23 16.62 17.52
N SER A 236 9.69 17.44 18.44
CA SER A 236 8.81 18.29 19.27
C SER A 236 8.08 19.33 18.42
N GLY A 237 8.79 19.97 17.47
CA GLY A 237 8.20 21.00 16.62
C GLY A 237 7.12 20.48 15.70
N ILE A 238 7.31 19.30 15.10
CA ILE A 238 6.31 18.66 14.24
C ILE A 238 5.12 18.18 15.08
N HIS A 239 5.37 17.56 16.25
CA HIS A 239 4.30 17.09 17.12
C HIS A 239 3.42 18.23 17.65
N ASN A 240 3.95 19.44 17.80
CA ASN A 240 3.18 20.63 18.17
C ASN A 240 2.15 21.08 17.10
N LEU A 241 2.20 20.55 15.87
CA LEU A 241 1.17 20.76 14.85
C LEU A 241 -0.13 20.02 15.19
N GLY A 242 -0.07 18.99 16.02
CA GLY A 242 -1.22 18.20 16.48
C GLY A 242 -0.81 16.81 16.95
N ALA A 243 -1.65 16.16 17.72
CA ALA A 243 -1.36 14.88 18.37
C ALA A 243 -0.95 13.76 17.41
N ASN A 244 -1.38 13.81 16.13
CA ASN A 244 -1.09 12.79 15.12
C ASN A 244 -0.04 13.25 14.10
N PHE A 245 0.73 14.31 14.42
CA PHE A 245 1.85 14.76 13.60
C PHE A 245 3.16 14.25 14.18
N TRP A 246 3.89 13.49 13.39
CA TRP A 246 5.17 12.92 13.74
C TRP A 246 6.22 13.31 12.71
N GLN A 247 7.47 13.42 13.14
CA GLN A 247 8.60 13.51 12.24
C GLN A 247 8.64 12.23 11.38
N MET A 248 9.09 12.36 10.11
CA MET A 248 9.39 11.19 9.27
C MET A 248 10.22 10.17 10.06
N ASP A 249 9.81 8.95 10.05
CA ASP A 249 10.42 7.89 10.82
C ASP A 249 10.90 6.71 9.96
N PHE A 250 11.55 5.76 10.61
CA PHE A 250 12.07 4.56 9.96
C PHE A 250 10.96 3.73 9.26
N ALA A 251 9.74 3.76 9.77
CA ALA A 251 8.61 3.07 9.14
C ALA A 251 8.21 3.76 7.82
N GLN A 252 8.09 5.09 7.81
CA GLN A 252 7.81 5.86 6.59
C GLN A 252 8.92 5.74 5.56
N PHE A 253 10.18 5.78 5.99
CA PHE A 253 11.31 5.54 5.11
C PHE A 253 11.17 4.19 4.38
N TRP A 254 10.85 3.12 5.10
CA TRP A 254 10.67 1.81 4.48
C TRP A 254 9.38 1.70 3.66
N TYR A 255 8.29 2.38 4.06
CA TYR A 255 7.08 2.44 3.26
C TYR A 255 7.38 2.92 1.84
N VAL A 256 8.01 4.09 1.71
CA VAL A 256 8.32 4.70 0.41
C VAL A 256 9.35 3.88 -0.36
N ASN A 257 10.41 3.41 0.32
CA ASN A 257 11.47 2.66 -0.36
C ASN A 257 11.01 1.29 -0.87
N MET A 258 10.15 0.57 -0.16
CA MET A 258 9.61 -0.70 -0.66
C MET A 258 8.79 -0.50 -1.94
N LEU A 259 8.02 0.58 -2.03
CA LEU A 259 7.30 0.92 -3.26
C LEU A 259 8.27 1.26 -4.40
N PHE A 260 9.29 2.07 -4.13
CA PHE A 260 10.35 2.38 -5.10
C PHE A 260 11.06 1.12 -5.59
N LEU A 261 11.45 0.23 -4.69
CA LEU A 261 12.17 -1.00 -5.01
C LEU A 261 11.37 -1.93 -5.94
N VAL A 262 10.05 -2.03 -5.77
CA VAL A 262 9.21 -2.83 -6.68
C VAL A 262 8.99 -2.10 -8.00
N GLU A 263 8.75 -0.79 -7.98
CA GLU A 263 8.50 0.01 -9.17
C GLU A 263 9.72 0.09 -10.09
N PHE A 264 10.89 0.43 -9.54
CA PHE A 264 12.12 0.59 -10.32
C PHE A 264 12.94 -0.69 -10.44
N ALA A 265 12.69 -1.68 -9.60
CA ALA A 265 13.46 -2.92 -9.51
C ALA A 265 14.97 -2.65 -9.32
N ASP A 266 15.33 -1.62 -8.57
CA ASP A 266 16.71 -1.18 -8.39
C ASP A 266 16.92 -0.56 -7.02
N TRP A 267 18.06 -0.86 -6.38
CA TRP A 267 18.49 -0.21 -5.14
C TRP A 267 19.07 1.18 -5.37
N ASN A 268 19.38 1.54 -6.62
CA ASN A 268 19.93 2.83 -6.97
C ASN A 268 18.84 3.88 -7.17
N GLY A 269 18.70 4.84 -6.26
CA GLY A 269 17.76 5.97 -6.36
C GLY A 269 18.02 6.89 -7.56
N GLU A 270 19.23 6.92 -8.10
CA GLU A 270 19.57 7.70 -9.30
C GLU A 270 18.83 7.27 -10.57
N ARG A 271 18.04 6.20 -10.50
CA ARG A 271 17.10 5.83 -11.58
C ARG A 271 16.09 6.93 -11.89
N ILE A 272 15.76 7.80 -10.92
CA ILE A 272 14.92 8.98 -11.14
C ILE A 272 15.79 10.17 -11.59
N GLY A 273 16.92 10.36 -10.94
CA GLY A 273 17.89 11.44 -11.18
C GLY A 273 18.91 11.51 -10.05
N ARG A 274 20.03 12.17 -10.29
CA ARG A 274 21.15 12.25 -9.33
C ARG A 274 20.84 13.06 -8.08
N GLY A 275 19.78 13.85 -8.10
CA GLY A 275 19.48 14.76 -7.02
C GLY A 275 20.40 15.99 -6.96
N CYS A 276 20.19 16.86 -5.99
CA CYS A 276 20.92 18.10 -5.77
C CYS A 276 21.84 18.03 -4.54
N SER A 277 22.38 16.84 -4.23
CA SER A 277 23.15 16.58 -3.00
C SER A 277 24.55 17.21 -2.98
N THR A 278 25.08 17.63 -4.13
CA THR A 278 26.42 18.22 -4.26
C THR A 278 26.43 19.75 -4.31
N SER A 279 25.27 20.40 -4.26
CA SER A 279 25.19 21.86 -4.18
C SER A 279 25.64 22.33 -2.79
N ASN A 280 26.53 23.30 -2.73
CA ASN A 280 26.92 23.96 -1.47
C ASN A 280 25.82 24.87 -0.91
N SER A 281 24.75 25.08 -1.64
CA SER A 281 23.66 25.97 -1.27
C SER A 281 22.34 25.16 -1.29
N LYS A 282 21.69 25.06 -0.13
CA LYS A 282 20.34 24.53 -0.08
C LYS A 282 19.40 25.41 -0.89
N MET A 283 18.47 24.80 -1.57
CA MET A 283 17.42 25.48 -2.31
C MET A 283 16.10 25.39 -1.53
N ASN A 284 15.24 26.39 -1.68
CA ASN A 284 13.90 26.35 -1.11
C ASN A 284 13.07 25.18 -1.68
N ASN A 285 12.09 24.73 -0.93
CA ASN A 285 11.09 23.76 -1.38
C ASN A 285 10.34 24.25 -2.62
N GLY A 286 9.73 23.34 -3.36
CA GLY A 286 8.89 23.66 -4.51
C GLY A 286 9.64 23.67 -5.84
N GLN A 287 10.88 23.16 -5.87
CA GLN A 287 11.64 23.07 -7.11
C GLN A 287 11.01 22.16 -8.16
N THR A 288 10.20 21.18 -7.72
CA THR A 288 9.48 20.24 -8.59
C THR A 288 8.03 20.60 -8.83
N ASP A 289 7.57 21.79 -8.41
CA ASP A 289 6.15 22.18 -8.53
C ASP A 289 5.67 22.33 -9.97
N ALA A 290 6.57 22.72 -10.88
CA ALA A 290 6.29 22.80 -12.31
C ALA A 290 6.21 21.43 -13.00
N MET A 291 6.61 20.34 -12.33
CA MET A 291 6.59 19.00 -12.90
C MET A 291 5.17 18.46 -12.96
N GLY A 292 4.67 18.23 -14.14
CA GLY A 292 3.32 17.69 -14.36
C GLY A 292 3.18 16.21 -14.03
N TYR A 293 4.29 15.47 -13.97
CA TYR A 293 4.32 14.05 -13.63
C TYR A 293 4.89 13.82 -12.23
N HIS A 294 4.31 12.93 -11.46
CA HIS A 294 4.61 12.72 -10.04
C HIS A 294 6.02 12.17 -9.72
N THR A 295 6.81 11.80 -10.72
CA THR A 295 8.13 11.18 -10.54
C THR A 295 9.10 11.68 -11.60
N GLY A 296 10.23 12.25 -11.18
CA GLY A 296 11.21 12.75 -12.13
C GLY A 296 12.25 13.69 -11.53
N THR A 297 12.95 14.38 -12.41
CA THR A 297 13.98 15.37 -12.06
C THR A 297 13.79 16.69 -12.82
N THR A 298 14.17 17.78 -12.20
CA THR A 298 14.23 19.11 -12.86
C THR A 298 15.45 19.27 -13.76
N ALA A 299 16.44 18.38 -13.63
CA ALA A 299 17.66 18.43 -14.45
C ALA A 299 17.38 18.17 -15.94
N ALA A 300 18.24 18.68 -16.80
CA ALA A 300 18.15 18.46 -18.25
C ALA A 300 18.36 16.99 -18.67
N SER A 301 19.01 16.19 -17.82
CA SER A 301 19.15 14.74 -17.98
C SER A 301 19.18 14.09 -16.60
N ARG A 302 18.93 12.77 -16.52
CA ARG A 302 19.02 12.02 -15.26
C ARG A 302 20.43 12.00 -14.66
N ASP A 303 21.44 12.12 -15.50
CA ASP A 303 22.85 12.11 -15.09
C ASP A 303 23.35 13.51 -14.63
N SER A 304 22.52 14.53 -14.75
CA SER A 304 22.79 15.88 -14.28
C SER A 304 22.18 16.13 -12.91
N TYR A 305 22.76 17.08 -12.16
CA TYR A 305 22.22 17.47 -10.87
C TYR A 305 20.93 18.29 -11.04
N GLY A 306 19.92 17.95 -10.26
CA GLY A 306 18.63 18.62 -10.24
C GLY A 306 17.76 18.07 -9.16
N PHE A 307 16.70 18.79 -8.79
CA PHE A 307 15.76 18.29 -7.78
C PHE A 307 15.01 17.09 -8.30
N THR A 308 14.81 16.12 -7.42
CA THR A 308 14.04 14.92 -7.71
C THR A 308 12.72 14.94 -6.99
N GLN A 309 11.73 14.24 -7.54
CA GLN A 309 10.56 13.82 -6.80
C GLN A 309 10.21 12.36 -7.11
N TYR A 310 9.74 11.67 -6.11
CA TYR A 310 9.20 10.32 -6.23
C TYR A 310 7.76 10.30 -5.71
N ARG A 311 6.82 9.91 -6.58
CA ARG A 311 5.39 9.82 -6.24
C ARG A 311 4.89 11.05 -5.46
N ASN A 312 5.21 12.24 -5.99
CA ASN A 312 4.90 13.56 -5.42
C ASN A 312 5.72 13.97 -4.18
N ILE A 313 6.61 13.16 -3.65
CA ILE A 313 7.51 13.53 -2.56
C ILE A 313 8.76 14.17 -3.18
N GLU A 314 8.98 15.46 -2.90
CA GLU A 314 10.14 16.22 -3.37
C GLU A 314 11.34 15.97 -2.48
N GLY A 315 12.53 15.80 -3.09
CA GLY A 315 13.79 15.73 -2.37
C GLY A 315 13.99 14.47 -1.53
N TRP A 316 13.40 13.33 -1.92
CA TRP A 316 13.49 12.10 -1.11
C TRP A 316 14.91 11.65 -0.78
N TRP A 317 15.89 12.04 -1.58
CA TRP A 317 17.31 11.79 -1.35
C TRP A 317 18.22 12.92 -1.85
N ASP A 318 17.75 14.16 -1.83
CA ASP A 318 18.55 15.31 -2.26
C ASP A 318 18.36 16.54 -1.35
N ASN A 319 19.10 17.63 -1.63
CA ASN A 319 19.07 18.97 -1.07
C ASN A 319 19.59 19.09 0.38
N VAL A 320 18.99 18.46 1.36
CA VAL A 320 19.40 18.51 2.78
C VAL A 320 19.41 17.12 3.40
N TYR A 321 20.13 16.95 4.51
CA TYR A 321 20.08 15.73 5.30
C TYR A 321 18.79 15.70 6.12
N ASP A 322 18.11 14.56 6.09
CA ASP A 322 16.90 14.34 6.88
C ASP A 322 17.22 13.71 8.23
N TRP A 323 16.60 14.24 9.28
CA TRP A 323 16.48 13.53 10.52
C TRP A 323 15.38 12.48 10.42
N MET A 324 15.74 11.22 10.56
CA MET A 324 14.79 10.10 10.64
C MET A 324 14.56 9.72 12.09
N ASP A 325 13.31 9.71 12.53
CA ASP A 325 12.91 9.27 13.86
C ASP A 325 12.62 7.75 13.91
N GLY A 326 12.19 7.25 15.06
CA GLY A 326 11.84 5.83 15.21
C GLY A 326 13.02 4.87 15.14
N CYS A 327 14.27 5.36 15.09
CA CYS A 327 15.45 4.53 15.16
C CYS A 327 16.64 5.26 15.78
N TYR A 328 17.58 4.52 16.32
CA TYR A 328 18.88 5.02 16.76
C TYR A 328 19.93 3.92 16.68
N TYR A 329 21.18 4.32 16.62
CA TYR A 329 22.31 3.41 16.63
C TYR A 329 23.09 3.58 17.94
N ASN A 330 23.44 2.47 18.58
CA ASN A 330 24.29 2.44 19.77
C ASN A 330 25.37 1.35 19.62
N ASN A 331 26.15 1.12 20.66
CA ASN A 331 27.24 0.12 20.65
C ASN A 331 26.78 -1.31 20.34
N ASN A 332 25.50 -1.61 20.53
CA ASN A 332 24.92 -2.93 20.25
C ASN A 332 24.35 -3.04 18.83
N GLY A 333 24.15 -1.90 18.12
CA GLY A 333 23.66 -1.85 16.75
C GLY A 333 22.44 -0.96 16.53
N LEU A 334 21.71 -1.22 15.43
CA LEU A 334 20.52 -0.50 15.07
C LEU A 334 19.34 -0.92 15.93
N ASN A 335 18.70 0.06 16.55
CA ASN A 335 17.48 -0.11 17.35
C ASN A 335 16.31 0.61 16.64
N VAL A 336 15.15 -0.04 16.58
CA VAL A 336 13.92 0.50 15.96
C VAL A 336 12.83 0.63 17.02
N ILE A 337 12.13 1.76 16.99
CA ILE A 337 11.00 2.07 17.86
C ILE A 337 9.74 2.10 16.98
N SER A 338 8.84 1.15 17.16
CA SER A 338 7.63 1.07 16.34
C SER A 338 6.56 2.09 16.75
N ASN A 339 6.37 2.30 18.06
CA ASN A 339 5.34 3.19 18.59
C ASN A 339 5.81 4.65 18.60
N PRO A 340 5.17 5.55 17.83
CA PRO A 340 5.57 6.96 17.77
C PRO A 340 5.55 7.69 19.11
N ASN A 341 4.66 7.30 20.03
CA ASN A 341 4.61 7.88 21.38
C ASN A 341 5.87 7.63 22.21
N ASN A 342 6.70 6.66 21.80
CA ASN A 342 7.93 6.24 22.49
C ASN A 342 9.19 6.72 21.77
N PHE A 343 9.11 7.53 20.72
CA PHE A 343 10.28 7.97 19.97
C PHE A 343 11.33 8.64 20.86
N SER A 344 12.56 8.19 20.72
CA SER A 344 13.69 8.59 21.55
C SER A 344 14.99 8.53 20.73
N ASP A 345 15.99 9.29 21.16
CA ASP A 345 17.30 9.30 20.53
C ASP A 345 18.21 8.15 21.00
N SER A 346 17.84 7.44 22.08
CA SER A 346 18.73 6.46 22.72
C SER A 346 18.03 5.35 23.52
N ALA A 347 16.69 5.37 23.63
CA ALA A 347 15.94 4.43 24.46
C ALA A 347 14.69 3.90 23.74
N ASN A 348 14.05 2.89 24.34
CA ASN A 348 12.77 2.29 23.90
C ASN A 348 12.81 1.52 22.57
N GLY A 349 14.00 1.33 21.98
CA GLY A 349 14.15 0.60 20.72
C GLY A 349 14.37 -0.89 20.94
N THR A 350 13.94 -1.67 19.95
CA THR A 350 14.28 -3.09 19.81
C THR A 350 15.49 -3.22 18.89
N LEU A 351 16.50 -3.95 19.32
CA LEU A 351 17.70 -4.22 18.52
C LEU A 351 17.32 -5.09 17.31
N VAL A 352 17.57 -4.58 16.11
CA VAL A 352 17.22 -5.26 14.84
C VAL A 352 18.44 -5.56 13.95
N GLY A 353 19.60 -5.04 14.28
CA GLY A 353 20.82 -5.28 13.54
C GLY A 353 22.05 -5.07 14.41
N THR A 354 23.00 -6.00 14.37
CA THR A 354 24.26 -5.93 15.11
C THR A 354 25.40 -5.54 14.17
N PRO A 355 26.34 -4.66 14.61
CA PRO A 355 27.49 -4.31 13.80
C PRO A 355 28.52 -5.44 13.75
N SER A 356 29.19 -5.58 12.62
CA SER A 356 30.43 -6.32 12.49
C SER A 356 31.46 -5.42 11.82
N SER A 357 32.60 -5.20 12.48
CA SER A 357 33.67 -4.34 11.95
C SER A 357 33.21 -2.94 11.52
N GLY A 358 32.27 -2.32 12.27
CA GLY A 358 31.74 -0.98 11.99
C GLY A 358 30.58 -0.92 10.99
N TYR A 359 30.19 -2.06 10.40
CA TYR A 359 29.05 -2.16 9.51
C TYR A 359 28.08 -3.24 10.01
N PRO A 360 26.78 -3.12 9.72
CA PRO A 360 25.84 -4.21 9.97
C PRO A 360 26.29 -5.46 9.19
N SER A 361 26.61 -6.54 9.91
CA SER A 361 27.01 -7.81 9.28
C SER A 361 25.81 -8.61 8.81
N ASP A 362 24.68 -8.37 9.44
CA ASP A 362 23.39 -8.95 9.09
C ASP A 362 22.29 -8.01 9.60
N PHE A 363 21.13 -8.09 8.98
CA PHE A 363 19.93 -7.40 9.45
C PHE A 363 18.76 -8.36 9.35
N THR A 364 17.93 -8.34 10.36
CA THR A 364 16.67 -9.05 10.34
C THR A 364 15.75 -8.28 9.40
N ILE A 365 15.35 -8.91 8.30
CA ILE A 365 14.29 -8.38 7.45
C ILE A 365 13.00 -8.50 8.25
N PRO A 366 12.29 -7.40 8.55
CA PRO A 366 11.02 -7.49 9.24
C PRO A 366 10.06 -8.33 8.40
N THR A 367 9.68 -9.48 8.91
CA THR A 367 8.76 -10.41 8.23
C THR A 367 7.34 -10.25 8.73
N ALA A 368 7.16 -9.51 9.80
CA ALA A 368 5.85 -9.24 10.40
C ALA A 368 5.91 -7.97 11.26
#